data_0f3ba72286984203ae5bc868d0887c13
#
_entry.id   0f3ba72286984203ae5bc868d0887c13
#
_cell.length_a   1.000
_cell.length_b   1.000
_cell.length_c   1.000
_cell.angle_alpha   90.00
_cell.angle_beta   90.00
_cell.angle_gamma   90.00
#
_symmetry.space_group_name_H-M   'P 1'
#
loop_
_entity.id
_entity.type
_entity.pdbx_description
1 polymer ?
#
loop_
_entity_poly.entity_id
_entity_poly.type
_entity_poly.pdbx_seq_one_letter_code
_entity_poly.pdbx_strand_id
1 'polypeptide(L)'
;MPHYSKPYIIPSVYSVEEIKRIEEAVDTSTVLGKRDYAMILLASRMGMRSGDIVKLTIEDVLNRTDLDIIQTKTGNVLHLPLIREVKSAIDDYLSVRPKSQTDEVFINAYAPYNPITTSTIRAALGKYISLAGIDSGNRKRGPHALRASLASSMVNNDISYETVRKVLGHSSNSAIKHYARIDIENLRKYSLTPPPPSDRFSDFLHGEVE
;
A
#
# COMPACT_ATOMS: atom_id res chain seq x y z
N MET A 1 3.03 -29.28 -24.32
CA MET A 1 3.48 -29.22 -22.91
C MET A 1 2.48 -28.44 -22.11
N PRO A 2 1.98 -28.94 -20.98
CA PRO A 2 1.03 -28.20 -20.16
C PRO A 2 1.71 -26.95 -19.60
N HIS A 3 1.13 -25.77 -19.85
CA HIS A 3 1.53 -24.52 -19.21
C HIS A 3 1.23 -24.61 -17.73
N TYR A 4 2.24 -24.84 -16.91
CA TYR A 4 2.14 -24.69 -15.46
C TYR A 4 1.92 -23.19 -15.18
N SER A 5 0.72 -22.80 -14.87
CA SER A 5 0.45 -21.48 -14.31
C SER A 5 1.12 -21.41 -12.93
N LYS A 6 1.98 -20.41 -12.73
CA LYS A 6 2.59 -20.16 -11.41
C LYS A 6 1.48 -20.11 -10.34
N PRO A 7 1.68 -20.75 -9.17
CA PRO A 7 0.70 -20.69 -8.10
C PRO A 7 0.39 -19.23 -7.77
N TYR A 8 -0.90 -18.93 -7.63
CA TYR A 8 -1.37 -17.59 -7.34
C TYR A 8 -1.01 -17.22 -5.90
N ILE A 9 -0.22 -16.17 -5.75
CA ILE A 9 0.13 -15.62 -4.43
C ILE A 9 -0.90 -14.54 -4.10
N ILE A 10 -1.71 -14.76 -3.06
CA ILE A 10 -2.61 -13.73 -2.53
C ILE A 10 -1.74 -12.55 -2.04
N PRO A 11 -2.05 -11.31 -2.44
CA PRO A 11 -1.31 -10.14 -1.96
C PRO A 11 -1.32 -10.08 -0.43
N SER A 12 -0.17 -9.78 0.15
CA SER A 12 -0.07 -9.54 1.59
C SER A 12 -0.76 -8.23 1.92
N VAL A 13 -1.86 -8.28 2.67
CA VAL A 13 -2.61 -7.11 3.12
C VAL A 13 -2.69 -7.08 4.64
N TYR A 14 -2.78 -5.88 5.19
CA TYR A 14 -3.04 -5.59 6.59
C TYR A 14 -4.43 -4.97 6.71
N SER A 15 -5.16 -5.25 7.79
CA SER A 15 -6.45 -4.62 8.03
C SER A 15 -6.30 -3.12 8.33
N VAL A 16 -7.40 -2.40 8.29
CA VAL A 16 -7.41 -0.96 8.64
C VAL A 16 -6.95 -0.76 10.09
N GLU A 17 -7.37 -1.63 11.00
CA GLU A 17 -6.99 -1.63 12.41
C GLU A 17 -5.50 -1.93 12.59
N GLU A 18 -4.97 -2.91 11.84
CA GLU A 18 -3.52 -3.20 11.86
C GLU A 18 -2.71 -2.02 11.36
N ILE A 19 -3.13 -1.37 10.27
CA ILE A 19 -2.44 -0.17 9.74
C ILE A 19 -2.46 0.94 10.77
N LYS A 20 -3.60 1.20 11.42
CA LYS A 20 -3.72 2.20 12.48
C LYS A 20 -2.77 1.90 13.65
N ARG A 21 -2.70 0.64 14.09
CA ARG A 21 -1.74 0.23 15.14
C ARG A 21 -0.28 0.42 14.72
N ILE A 22 0.06 0.18 13.44
CA ILE A 22 1.41 0.45 12.91
C ILE A 22 1.72 1.95 12.98
N GLU A 23 0.78 2.80 12.59
CA GLU A 23 0.92 4.26 12.63
C GLU A 23 1.06 4.77 14.07
N GLU A 24 0.25 4.26 15.00
CA GLU A 24 0.27 4.60 16.43
C GLU A 24 1.53 4.10 17.17
N ALA A 25 2.19 3.05 16.67
CA ALA A 25 3.43 2.54 17.25
C ALA A 25 4.65 3.44 16.99
N VAL A 26 4.49 4.50 16.20
CA VAL A 26 5.59 5.41 15.87
C VAL A 26 5.69 6.50 16.93
N ASP A 27 6.82 6.56 17.62
CA ASP A 27 7.12 7.65 18.55
C ASP A 27 7.51 8.93 17.78
N THR A 28 6.54 9.81 17.56
CA THR A 28 6.73 11.09 16.85
C THR A 28 7.37 12.19 17.69
N SER A 29 7.81 11.93 18.91
CA SER A 29 8.58 12.88 19.71
C SER A 29 10.02 13.03 19.21
N THR A 30 10.51 12.04 18.45
CA THR A 30 11.89 12.01 17.95
C THR A 30 11.96 12.43 16.47
N VAL A 31 13.11 12.98 16.04
CA VAL A 31 13.36 13.32 14.63
C VAL A 31 13.19 12.10 13.71
N LEU A 32 13.74 10.96 14.16
CA LEU A 32 13.64 9.70 13.42
C LEU A 32 12.19 9.20 13.31
N GLY A 33 11.45 9.29 14.40
CA GLY A 33 10.04 8.90 14.42
C GLY A 33 9.16 9.78 13.54
N LYS A 34 9.36 11.12 13.56
CA LYS A 34 8.65 12.03 12.65
C LYS A 34 8.92 11.69 11.20
N ARG A 35 10.18 11.41 10.83
CA ARG A 35 10.54 10.95 9.49
C ARG A 35 9.81 9.67 9.11
N ASP A 36 9.91 8.65 9.95
CA ASP A 36 9.37 7.33 9.70
C ASP A 36 7.84 7.37 9.62
N TYR A 37 7.19 8.18 10.45
CA TYR A 37 5.74 8.40 10.43
C TYR A 37 5.27 9.00 9.11
N ALA A 38 5.91 10.06 8.63
CA ALA A 38 5.58 10.66 7.34
C ALA A 38 5.73 9.66 6.18
N MET A 39 6.81 8.86 6.16
CA MET A 39 7.01 7.81 5.15
C MET A 39 5.94 6.73 5.21
N ILE A 40 5.53 6.31 6.40
CA ILE A 40 4.48 5.30 6.59
C ILE A 40 3.15 5.84 6.09
N LEU A 41 2.77 7.08 6.41
CA LEU A 41 1.54 7.70 5.94
C LEU A 41 1.51 7.85 4.41
N LEU A 42 2.61 8.24 3.78
CA LEU A 42 2.72 8.27 2.31
C LEU A 42 2.46 6.90 1.68
N ALA A 43 2.93 5.83 2.32
CA ALA A 43 2.72 4.47 1.84
C ALA A 43 1.32 3.93 2.14
N SER A 44 0.77 4.19 3.35
CA SER A 44 -0.50 3.63 3.83
C SER A 44 -1.72 4.42 3.35
N ARG A 45 -1.65 5.76 3.37
CA ARG A 45 -2.78 6.65 3.08
C ARG A 45 -2.82 7.10 1.62
N MET A 46 -1.66 7.30 1.00
CA MET A 46 -1.57 7.72 -0.41
C MET A 46 -1.13 6.59 -1.34
N GLY A 47 -0.74 5.45 -0.80
CA GLY A 47 -0.34 4.29 -1.58
C GLY A 47 0.91 4.52 -2.43
N MET A 48 1.78 5.47 -2.08
CA MET A 48 3.00 5.76 -2.82
C MET A 48 3.96 4.58 -2.84
N ARG A 49 4.67 4.42 -3.94
CA ARG A 49 5.75 3.43 -4.03
C ARG A 49 6.98 3.90 -3.25
N SER A 50 7.69 2.98 -2.63
CA SER A 50 8.94 3.32 -1.90
C SER A 50 9.97 4.04 -2.76
N GLY A 51 10.06 3.70 -4.06
CA GLY A 51 10.94 4.38 -4.99
C GLY A 51 10.56 5.83 -5.26
N ASP A 52 9.26 6.15 -5.20
CA ASP A 52 8.77 7.52 -5.37
C ASP A 52 8.89 8.31 -4.05
N ILE A 53 8.67 7.66 -2.90
CA ILE A 53 8.85 8.29 -1.57
C ILE A 53 10.29 8.74 -1.35
N VAL A 54 11.28 7.92 -1.70
CA VAL A 54 12.71 8.27 -1.48
C VAL A 54 13.20 9.41 -2.37
N LYS A 55 12.52 9.66 -3.47
CA LYS A 55 12.85 10.73 -4.44
C LYS A 55 12.04 12.00 -4.24
N LEU A 56 11.11 12.01 -3.30
CA LEU A 56 10.30 13.18 -3.01
C LEU A 56 11.19 14.33 -2.56
N THR A 57 11.10 15.48 -3.25
CA THR A 57 11.89 16.65 -2.95
C THR A 57 11.14 17.64 -2.04
N ILE A 58 11.87 18.55 -1.42
CA ILE A 58 11.29 19.61 -0.59
C ILE A 58 10.36 20.50 -1.45
N GLU A 59 10.73 20.77 -2.70
CA GLU A 59 9.92 21.56 -3.63
C GLU A 59 8.58 20.88 -3.95
N ASP A 60 8.54 19.54 -4.01
CA ASP A 60 7.31 18.79 -4.29
C ASP A 60 6.27 18.94 -3.17
N VAL A 61 6.69 19.23 -1.94
CA VAL A 61 5.82 19.23 -0.75
C VAL A 61 5.63 20.62 -0.13
N LEU A 62 6.60 21.52 -0.30
CA LEU A 62 6.59 22.81 0.37
C LEU A 62 5.50 23.72 -0.23
N ASN A 63 4.58 24.18 0.62
CA ASN A 63 3.43 25.03 0.23
C ASN A 63 2.55 24.43 -0.89
N ARG A 64 2.52 23.11 -1.00
CA ARG A 64 1.70 22.38 -1.97
C ARG A 64 0.47 21.77 -1.31
N THR A 65 -0.62 21.74 -2.06
CA THR A 65 -1.86 21.00 -1.72
C THR A 65 -1.96 19.70 -2.49
N ASP A 66 -1.14 19.56 -3.52
CA ASP A 66 -1.13 18.42 -4.43
C ASP A 66 0.31 17.97 -4.71
N LEU A 67 0.48 16.69 -5.01
CA LEU A 67 1.75 16.09 -5.41
C LEU A 67 1.71 15.71 -6.89
N ASP A 68 2.67 16.23 -7.66
CA ASP A 68 2.94 15.81 -9.02
C ASP A 68 4.18 14.91 -9.04
N ILE A 69 3.97 13.61 -9.21
CA ILE A 69 5.03 12.62 -9.07
C ILE A 69 5.26 11.93 -10.42
N ILE A 70 6.48 12.00 -10.94
CA ILE A 70 6.91 11.15 -12.04
C ILE A 70 7.29 9.79 -11.45
N GLN A 71 6.42 8.80 -11.64
CA GLN A 71 6.63 7.46 -11.09
C GLN A 71 7.90 6.81 -11.64
N THR A 72 8.84 6.49 -10.77
CA THR A 72 10.14 5.92 -11.13
C THR A 72 10.03 4.64 -11.96
N LYS A 73 9.01 3.81 -11.72
CA LYS A 73 8.86 2.51 -12.40
C LYS A 73 8.21 2.61 -13.78
N THR A 74 7.33 3.58 -14.00
CA THR A 74 6.47 3.64 -15.19
C THR A 74 6.67 4.89 -16.04
N GLY A 75 7.36 5.91 -15.51
CA GLY A 75 7.49 7.23 -16.14
C GLY A 75 6.20 8.06 -16.18
N ASN A 76 5.09 7.52 -15.69
CA ASN A 76 3.82 8.23 -15.70
C ASN A 76 3.80 9.34 -14.66
N VAL A 77 3.22 10.48 -15.02
CA VAL A 77 2.88 11.53 -14.06
C VAL A 77 1.66 11.09 -13.26
N LEU A 78 1.77 11.14 -11.95
CA LEU A 78 0.69 10.88 -11.01
C LEU A 78 0.39 12.15 -10.24
N HIS A 79 -0.81 12.67 -10.43
CA HIS A 79 -1.33 13.83 -9.69
C HIS A 79 -2.19 13.34 -8.53
N LEU A 80 -1.82 13.66 -7.30
CA LEU A 80 -2.50 13.25 -6.08
C LEU A 80 -2.74 14.44 -5.16
N PRO A 81 -3.97 14.62 -4.62
CA PRO A 81 -4.18 15.58 -3.55
C PRO A 81 -3.36 15.17 -2.32
N LEU A 82 -2.64 16.10 -1.72
CA LEU A 82 -1.87 15.86 -0.52
C LEU A 82 -2.81 15.88 0.70
N ILE A 83 -3.08 14.71 1.23
CA ILE A 83 -4.00 14.53 2.37
C ILE A 83 -3.45 15.31 3.57
N ARG A 84 -4.34 16.01 4.28
CA ARG A 84 -3.99 16.92 5.38
C ARG A 84 -3.08 16.27 6.44
N GLU A 85 -3.39 15.06 6.86
CA GLU A 85 -2.59 14.33 7.86
C GLU A 85 -1.18 14.04 7.34
N VAL A 86 -1.08 13.67 6.05
CA VAL A 86 0.22 13.40 5.40
C VAL A 86 1.03 14.69 5.31
N LYS A 87 0.40 15.80 4.90
CA LYS A 87 1.03 17.11 4.82
C LYS A 87 1.56 17.54 6.19
N SER A 88 0.72 17.44 7.23
CA SER A 88 1.11 17.78 8.60
C SER A 88 2.31 16.96 9.07
N ALA A 89 2.32 15.64 8.82
CA ALA A 89 3.43 14.77 9.20
C ALA A 89 4.74 15.12 8.46
N ILE A 90 4.64 15.50 7.17
CA ILE A 90 5.80 15.97 6.40
C ILE A 90 6.32 17.29 6.97
N ASP A 91 5.44 18.26 7.24
CA ASP A 91 5.81 19.55 7.79
C ASP A 91 6.44 19.43 9.18
N ASP A 92 5.88 18.56 10.03
CA ASP A 92 6.44 18.24 11.33
C ASP A 92 7.85 17.67 11.24
N TYR A 93 8.09 16.80 10.27
CA TYR A 93 9.44 16.29 10.03
C TYR A 93 10.36 17.37 9.47
N LEU A 94 9.92 18.16 8.48
CA LEU A 94 10.72 19.22 7.87
C LEU A 94 11.14 20.28 8.90
N SER A 95 10.32 20.56 9.91
CA SER A 95 10.61 21.50 10.98
C SER A 95 11.81 21.10 11.84
N VAL A 96 12.13 19.80 11.91
CA VAL A 96 13.21 19.21 12.71
C VAL A 96 14.26 18.48 11.88
N ARG A 97 14.09 18.46 10.55
CA ARG A 97 15.00 17.79 9.63
C ARG A 97 16.39 18.39 9.72
N PRO A 98 17.45 17.58 9.87
CA PRO A 98 18.83 18.09 9.85
C PRO A 98 19.13 18.85 8.56
N LYS A 99 19.97 19.87 8.66
CA LYS A 99 20.45 20.56 7.45
C LYS A 99 21.28 19.61 6.60
N SER A 100 20.98 19.54 5.31
CA SER A 100 21.65 18.71 4.34
C SER A 100 21.79 19.48 3.03
N GLN A 101 22.73 19.05 2.16
CA GLN A 101 22.93 19.61 0.83
C GLN A 101 22.01 18.99 -0.21
N THR A 102 21.21 17.98 0.18
CA THR A 102 20.28 17.29 -0.71
C THR A 102 18.88 17.87 -0.61
N ASP A 103 18.17 17.92 -1.74
CA ASP A 103 16.81 18.44 -1.86
C ASP A 103 15.75 17.39 -1.49
N GLU A 104 16.12 16.09 -1.34
CA GLU A 104 15.17 15.07 -0.93
C GLU A 104 14.63 15.33 0.47
N VAL A 105 13.31 15.13 0.62
CA VAL A 105 12.61 15.29 1.91
C VAL A 105 13.24 14.38 2.97
N PHE A 106 13.42 13.09 2.63
CA PHE A 106 13.80 12.06 3.59
C PHE A 106 15.28 11.73 3.52
N ILE A 107 15.97 11.96 4.64
CA ILE A 107 17.42 11.74 4.76
C ILE A 107 17.75 10.79 5.92
N ASN A 108 18.95 10.28 5.93
CA ASN A 108 19.49 9.48 7.03
C ASN A 108 19.56 10.30 8.33
N ALA A 109 19.43 9.62 9.47
CA ALA A 109 19.45 10.27 10.77
C ALA A 109 20.85 10.75 11.23
N TYR A 110 21.90 10.28 10.56
CA TYR A 110 23.29 10.54 10.91
C TYR A 110 24.04 11.18 9.74
N ALA A 111 25.04 12.04 10.08
CA ALA A 111 25.92 12.62 9.08
C ALA A 111 26.57 11.54 8.19
N PRO A 112 26.73 11.80 6.91
CA PRO A 112 26.56 13.08 6.20
C PRO A 112 25.12 13.42 5.76
N TYR A 113 24.09 12.82 6.36
CA TYR A 113 22.67 13.09 6.08
C TYR A 113 22.25 12.87 4.62
N ASN A 114 22.80 11.83 3.99
CA ASN A 114 22.46 11.44 2.63
C ASN A 114 20.97 11.05 2.52
N PRO A 115 20.39 11.11 1.31
CA PRO A 115 19.06 10.58 1.05
C PRO A 115 18.92 9.13 1.53
N ILE A 116 17.74 8.79 1.99
CA ILE A 116 17.43 7.40 2.37
C ILE A 116 17.27 6.52 1.13
N THR A 117 17.25 5.21 1.36
CA THR A 117 16.98 4.22 0.34
C THR A 117 15.65 3.50 0.59
N THR A 118 15.17 2.76 -0.39
CA THR A 118 13.95 1.95 -0.23
C THR A 118 14.08 0.87 0.86
N SER A 119 15.32 0.44 1.16
CA SER A 119 15.58 -0.48 2.28
C SER A 119 15.37 0.17 3.64
N THR A 120 15.64 1.49 3.76
CA THR A 120 15.35 2.25 4.98
C THR A 120 13.86 2.24 5.31
N ILE A 121 13.00 2.51 4.31
CA ILE A 121 11.53 2.47 4.51
C ILE A 121 11.07 1.06 4.89
N ARG A 122 11.63 0.02 4.26
CA ARG A 122 11.30 -1.36 4.60
C ARG A 122 11.71 -1.72 6.03
N ALA A 123 12.89 -1.30 6.46
CA ALA A 123 13.39 -1.54 7.81
C ALA A 123 12.53 -0.82 8.85
N ALA A 124 12.19 0.45 8.61
CA ALA A 124 11.32 1.24 9.48
C ALA A 124 9.94 0.56 9.62
N LEU A 125 9.31 0.21 8.51
CA LEU A 125 8.01 -0.46 8.54
C LEU A 125 8.07 -1.81 9.27
N GLY A 126 9.10 -2.62 9.01
CA GLY A 126 9.31 -3.89 9.74
C GLY A 126 9.42 -3.71 11.24
N LYS A 127 10.14 -2.67 11.69
CA LYS A 127 10.25 -2.28 13.10
C LYS A 127 8.87 -1.96 13.70
N TYR A 128 8.08 -1.11 13.04
CA TYR A 128 6.80 -0.67 13.58
C TYR A 128 5.71 -1.74 13.52
N ILE A 129 5.74 -2.64 12.54
CA ILE A 129 4.89 -3.84 12.53
C ILE A 129 5.17 -4.70 13.78
N SER A 130 6.44 -4.88 14.14
CA SER A 130 6.82 -5.64 15.33
C SER A 130 6.43 -4.91 16.62
N LEU A 131 6.64 -3.60 16.71
CA LEU A 131 6.25 -2.78 17.86
C LEU A 131 4.74 -2.72 18.06
N ALA A 132 3.97 -2.73 16.98
CA ALA A 132 2.51 -2.82 17.01
C ALA A 132 2.00 -4.19 17.48
N GLY A 133 2.88 -5.17 17.74
CA GLY A 133 2.50 -6.52 18.14
C GLY A 133 1.72 -7.27 17.06
N ILE A 134 2.00 -6.98 15.78
CA ILE A 134 1.31 -7.63 14.66
C ILE A 134 2.10 -8.85 14.22
N ASP A 135 1.49 -10.02 14.35
CA ASP A 135 2.03 -11.22 13.72
C ASP A 135 1.80 -11.14 12.20
N SER A 136 2.87 -10.88 11.48
CA SER A 136 2.82 -10.83 10.02
C SER A 136 2.77 -12.23 9.39
N GLY A 137 3.11 -13.31 10.09
CA GLY A 137 3.20 -14.64 9.53
C GLY A 137 4.02 -14.63 8.23
N ASN A 138 3.41 -15.14 7.15
CA ASN A 138 4.01 -15.14 5.81
C ASN A 138 3.74 -13.83 5.03
N ARG A 139 3.11 -12.82 5.62
CA ARG A 139 2.83 -11.54 4.97
C ARG A 139 4.11 -10.72 4.76
N LYS A 140 4.18 -10.01 3.63
CA LYS A 140 5.29 -9.10 3.34
C LYS A 140 5.26 -7.90 4.30
N ARG A 141 6.44 -7.53 4.83
CA ARG A 141 6.62 -6.42 5.79
C ARG A 141 7.15 -5.15 5.10
N GLY A 142 6.77 -4.91 3.86
CA GLY A 142 7.30 -3.77 3.10
C GLY A 142 6.20 -2.80 2.66
N PRO A 143 6.58 -1.59 2.17
CA PRO A 143 5.64 -0.55 1.72
C PRO A 143 4.64 -1.03 0.68
N HIS A 144 5.03 -2.02 -0.13
CA HIS A 144 4.12 -2.62 -1.11
C HIS A 144 2.91 -3.31 -0.47
N ALA A 145 3.07 -3.87 0.74
CA ALA A 145 1.93 -4.46 1.46
C ALA A 145 0.95 -3.37 1.93
N LEU A 146 1.43 -2.22 2.44
CA LEU A 146 0.55 -1.09 2.80
C LEU A 146 -0.22 -0.56 1.60
N ARG A 147 0.46 -0.42 0.46
CA ARG A 147 -0.20 -0.02 -0.80
C ARG A 147 -1.23 -1.05 -1.27
N ALA A 148 -0.95 -2.35 -1.13
CA ALA A 148 -1.91 -3.41 -1.44
C ALA A 148 -3.11 -3.38 -0.48
N SER A 149 -2.86 -3.06 0.80
CA SER A 149 -3.92 -2.90 1.80
C SER A 149 -4.84 -1.71 1.48
N LEU A 150 -4.26 -0.56 1.09
CA LEU A 150 -5.05 0.59 0.64
C LEU A 150 -5.92 0.22 -0.56
N ALA A 151 -5.35 -0.43 -1.58
CA ALA A 151 -6.09 -0.86 -2.75
C ALA A 151 -7.24 -1.82 -2.39
N SER A 152 -6.97 -2.79 -1.51
CA SER A 152 -7.99 -3.73 -1.01
C SER A 152 -9.08 -3.02 -0.23
N SER A 153 -8.72 -2.07 0.65
CA SER A 153 -9.68 -1.26 1.40
C SER A 153 -10.56 -0.42 0.47
N MET A 154 -9.99 0.21 -0.56
CA MET A 154 -10.77 0.97 -1.55
C MET A 154 -11.78 0.08 -2.27
N VAL A 155 -11.37 -1.10 -2.72
CA VAL A 155 -12.25 -2.05 -3.40
C VAL A 155 -13.35 -2.54 -2.46
N ASN A 156 -13.02 -2.89 -1.22
CA ASN A 156 -14.00 -3.34 -0.23
C ASN A 156 -15.00 -2.25 0.20
N ASN A 157 -14.70 -0.98 -0.08
CA ASN A 157 -15.61 0.16 0.10
C ASN A 157 -16.26 0.60 -1.23
N ASP A 158 -16.44 -0.31 -2.17
CA ASP A 158 -17.16 -0.11 -3.42
C ASP A 158 -16.55 0.98 -4.34
N ILE A 159 -15.27 1.34 -4.14
CA ILE A 159 -14.55 2.25 -5.04
C ILE A 159 -14.25 1.53 -6.34
N SER A 160 -14.60 2.15 -7.47
CA SER A 160 -14.40 1.52 -8.77
C SER A 160 -12.93 1.16 -9.03
N TYR A 161 -12.71 0.04 -9.69
CA TYR A 161 -11.34 -0.39 -10.07
C TYR A 161 -10.60 0.65 -10.90
N GLU A 162 -11.32 1.43 -11.71
CA GLU A 162 -10.73 2.50 -12.50
C GLU A 162 -10.19 3.61 -11.58
N THR A 163 -10.95 4.00 -10.56
CA THR A 163 -10.52 4.98 -9.56
C THR A 163 -9.30 4.48 -8.78
N VAL A 164 -9.34 3.22 -8.30
CA VAL A 164 -8.19 2.60 -7.62
C VAL A 164 -6.95 2.61 -8.52
N ARG A 165 -7.11 2.30 -9.81
CA ARG A 165 -6.03 2.35 -10.80
C ARG A 165 -5.45 3.76 -10.94
N LYS A 166 -6.31 4.78 -11.06
CA LYS A 166 -5.89 6.19 -11.18
C LYS A 166 -5.14 6.64 -9.94
N VAL A 167 -5.70 6.42 -8.76
CA VAL A 167 -5.07 6.81 -7.46
C VAL A 167 -3.71 6.14 -7.28
N LEU A 168 -3.59 4.88 -7.63
CA LEU A 168 -2.34 4.16 -7.49
C LEU A 168 -1.38 4.33 -8.69
N GLY A 169 -1.79 4.97 -9.78
CA GLY A 169 -0.96 5.14 -10.98
C GLY A 169 -0.54 3.78 -11.58
N HIS A 170 -1.48 2.85 -11.74
CA HIS A 170 -1.22 1.59 -12.42
C HIS A 170 -1.41 1.76 -13.92
N SER A 171 -0.40 1.44 -14.71
CA SER A 171 -0.42 1.54 -16.18
C SER A 171 -1.19 0.43 -16.87
N SER A 172 -1.42 -0.71 -16.19
CA SER A 172 -2.09 -1.86 -16.79
C SER A 172 -3.25 -2.39 -15.95
N ASN A 173 -4.26 -2.95 -16.63
CA ASN A 173 -5.39 -3.64 -15.99
C ASN A 173 -4.98 -4.95 -15.30
N SER A 174 -3.80 -5.48 -15.58
CA SER A 174 -3.32 -6.72 -14.93
C SER A 174 -3.07 -6.54 -13.43
N ALA A 175 -2.67 -5.35 -12.99
CA ALA A 175 -2.51 -5.05 -11.57
C ALA A 175 -3.84 -5.11 -10.81
N ILE A 176 -4.94 -4.74 -11.47
CA ILE A 176 -6.29 -4.73 -10.90
C ILE A 176 -6.80 -6.14 -10.64
N LYS A 177 -6.45 -7.10 -11.52
CA LYS A 177 -6.84 -8.51 -11.35
C LYS A 177 -6.40 -9.09 -10.00
N HIS A 178 -5.33 -8.56 -9.41
CA HIS A 178 -4.88 -8.98 -8.08
C HIS A 178 -5.81 -8.48 -6.97
N TYR A 179 -6.39 -7.28 -7.13
CA TYR A 179 -7.30 -6.69 -6.12
C TYR A 179 -8.72 -7.22 -6.28
N ALA A 180 -9.21 -7.40 -7.50
CA ALA A 180 -10.51 -8.01 -7.78
C ALA A 180 -10.66 -9.40 -7.14
N ARG A 181 -9.56 -10.13 -6.97
CA ARG A 181 -9.57 -11.46 -6.34
C ARG A 181 -9.56 -11.43 -4.81
N ILE A 182 -9.27 -10.29 -4.20
CA ILE A 182 -9.37 -10.09 -2.75
C ILE A 182 -10.82 -9.77 -2.36
N ASP A 183 -11.59 -9.26 -3.33
CA ASP A 183 -12.99 -8.86 -3.18
C ASP A 183 -13.97 -10.04 -3.37
N ILE A 184 -13.70 -11.14 -2.64
CA ILE A 184 -14.52 -12.36 -2.75
C ILE A 184 -15.96 -12.11 -2.32
N GLU A 185 -16.20 -11.25 -1.32
CA GLU A 185 -17.53 -10.97 -0.80
C GLU A 185 -18.39 -10.20 -1.81
N ASN A 186 -17.83 -9.20 -2.51
CA ASN A 186 -18.55 -8.51 -3.56
C ASN A 186 -18.74 -9.40 -4.79
N LEU A 187 -17.74 -10.21 -5.14
CA LEU A 187 -17.90 -11.19 -6.22
C LEU A 187 -19.03 -12.20 -5.94
N ARG A 188 -19.20 -12.60 -4.67
CA ARG A 188 -20.33 -13.46 -4.26
C ARG A 188 -21.69 -12.81 -4.47
N LYS A 189 -21.83 -11.49 -4.27
CA LYS A 189 -23.09 -10.76 -4.52
C LYS A 189 -23.51 -10.81 -5.99
N TYR A 190 -22.54 -10.91 -6.90
CA TYR A 190 -22.78 -10.99 -8.36
C TYR A 190 -22.66 -12.40 -8.90
N SER A 191 -22.32 -13.40 -8.07
CA SER A 191 -22.33 -14.78 -8.53
C SER A 191 -23.78 -15.21 -8.76
N LEU A 192 -24.07 -15.66 -9.97
CA LEU A 192 -25.34 -16.33 -10.24
C LEU A 192 -25.41 -17.56 -9.33
N THR A 193 -26.48 -17.66 -8.56
CA THR A 193 -26.79 -18.90 -7.85
C THR A 193 -26.90 -19.98 -8.94
N PRO A 194 -26.06 -21.02 -8.96
CA PRO A 194 -26.22 -22.07 -9.93
C PRO A 194 -27.63 -22.63 -9.82
N PRO A 195 -28.30 -22.94 -10.92
CA PRO A 195 -29.61 -23.61 -10.87
C PRO A 195 -29.46 -24.88 -10.01
N PRO A 196 -30.49 -25.25 -9.26
CA PRO A 196 -30.44 -26.50 -8.52
C PRO A 196 -30.05 -27.63 -9.49
N PRO A 197 -29.23 -28.59 -9.04
CA PRO A 197 -28.82 -29.69 -9.87
C PRO A 197 -30.05 -30.41 -10.45
N SER A 198 -30.07 -30.66 -11.75
CA SER A 198 -31.11 -31.46 -12.36
C SER A 198 -30.99 -32.94 -11.96
N ASP A 199 -32.10 -33.60 -11.84
CA ASP A 199 -32.34 -34.96 -11.35
C ASP A 199 -31.11 -35.89 -11.26
N ARG A 200 -30.51 -36.28 -12.36
CA ARG A 200 -29.37 -37.20 -12.42
C ARG A 200 -28.11 -36.67 -11.72
N PHE A 201 -27.88 -35.36 -11.74
CA PHE A 201 -26.72 -34.77 -11.09
C PHE A 201 -26.96 -34.57 -9.59
N SER A 202 -28.21 -34.38 -9.20
CA SER A 202 -28.63 -34.40 -7.80
C SER A 202 -28.43 -35.80 -7.19
N ASP A 203 -28.83 -36.85 -7.88
CA ASP A 203 -28.68 -38.23 -7.44
C ASP A 203 -27.20 -38.64 -7.29
N PHE A 204 -26.36 -38.19 -8.24
CA PHE A 204 -24.92 -38.37 -8.16
C PHE A 204 -24.31 -37.68 -6.94
N LEU A 205 -24.72 -36.44 -6.62
CA LEU A 205 -24.22 -35.68 -5.44
C LEU A 205 -24.67 -36.31 -4.12
N HIS A 206 -25.81 -36.99 -4.11
CA HIS A 206 -26.35 -37.68 -2.93
C HIS A 206 -25.95 -39.18 -2.85
N GLY A 207 -25.15 -39.65 -3.82
CA GLY A 207 -24.68 -41.04 -3.83
C GLY A 207 -25.76 -42.06 -4.15
N GLU A 208 -26.83 -41.65 -4.82
CA GLU A 208 -28.00 -42.48 -5.19
C GLU A 208 -27.94 -43.06 -6.60
N VAL A 209 -26.79 -42.94 -7.29
CA VAL A 209 -26.54 -43.53 -8.61
C VAL A 209 -25.65 -44.74 -8.44
N GLU A 210 -26.20 -45.95 -8.75
CA GLU A 210 -25.44 -47.18 -9.00
C GLU A 210 -24.67 -47.07 -10.35
#